data_d44cd724a5a4a5912ea88165aba35b13
#
_entry.id   d44cd724a5a4a5912ea88165aba35b13
#
_cell.length_a   1.000
_cell.length_b   1.000
_cell.length_c   1.000
_cell.angle_alpha   90.00
_cell.angle_beta   90.00
_cell.angle_gamma   90.00
#
_symmetry.space_group_name_H-M   'P 1'
#
loop_
_entity.id
_entity.type
_entity.pdbx_description
1 polymer ?
#
loop_
_entity_poly.entity_id
_entity_poly.type
_entity_poly.pdbx_seq_one_letter_code
_entity_poly.pdbx_strand_id
1 'polypeptide(L)' 'IQQQIKAAMLKGEYHIYVGIEGFDGFKPEHLCTYETKDKLIDDGFEITDASYDEWKISW' A
#
# COMPACT_ATOMS: atom_id res chain seq x y z
N ILE A 1 3.46 -5.64 -3.39
CA ILE A 1 2.88 -5.02 -2.18
C ILE A 1 3.09 -5.91 -0.95
N GLN A 2 2.79 -7.18 -1.04
CA GLN A 2 2.98 -8.11 0.10
C GLN A 2 4.43 -8.14 0.59
N GLN A 3 5.39 -8.14 -0.34
CA GLN A 3 6.80 -8.14 0.00
C GLN A 3 7.24 -6.85 0.69
N GLN A 4 6.68 -5.73 0.28
CA GLN A 4 6.98 -4.43 0.88
C GLN A 4 6.45 -4.35 2.31
N ILE A 5 5.25 -4.86 2.54
CA ILE A 5 4.67 -4.94 3.89
C ILE A 5 5.54 -5.81 4.78
N LYS A 6 5.94 -6.98 4.29
CA LYS A 6 6.79 -7.91 5.03
C LYS A 6 8.14 -7.29 5.38
N ALA A 7 8.78 -6.62 4.41
CA ALA A 7 10.05 -5.95 4.63
C ALA A 7 9.93 -4.83 5.68
N ALA A 8 8.84 -4.06 5.63
CA ALA A 8 8.59 -3.01 6.62
C ALA A 8 8.38 -3.59 8.02
N MET A 9 7.64 -4.68 8.14
CA MET A 9 7.44 -5.38 9.42
C MET A 9 8.77 -5.83 10.02
N LEU A 10 9.66 -6.36 9.20
CA LEU A 10 10.99 -6.81 9.64
C LEU A 10 11.84 -5.66 10.15
N LYS A 11 11.61 -4.44 9.70
CA LYS A 11 12.29 -3.24 10.16
C LYS A 11 11.62 -2.61 11.38
N GLY A 12 10.50 -3.16 11.84
CA GLY A 12 9.74 -2.61 12.96
C GLY A 12 8.84 -1.44 12.56
N GLU A 13 8.60 -1.25 11.30
CA GLU A 13 7.68 -0.21 10.81
C GLU A 13 6.24 -0.70 10.87
N TYR A 14 5.29 0.24 10.91
CA TYR A 14 3.86 -0.06 11.03
C TYR A 14 3.04 0.34 9.82
N HIS A 15 3.70 0.85 8.77
CA HIS A 15 3.00 1.32 7.56
C HIS A 15 3.94 1.37 6.37
N ILE A 16 3.34 1.41 5.17
CA ILE A 16 4.02 1.71 3.92
C ILE A 16 3.18 2.68 3.11
N TYR A 17 3.80 3.33 2.12
CA TYR A 17 3.10 4.17 1.16
C TYR A 17 3.16 3.50 -0.21
N VAL A 18 2.04 3.53 -0.92
CA VAL A 18 1.92 2.94 -2.26
C VAL A 18 1.23 3.93 -3.19
N GLY A 19 1.54 3.85 -4.49
CA GLY A 19 0.85 4.62 -5.50
C GLY A 19 -0.53 4.05 -5.78
N ILE A 20 -1.47 4.90 -6.16
CA ILE A 20 -2.83 4.51 -6.52
C ILE A 20 -2.87 4.14 -8.00
N GLU A 21 -3.52 3.03 -8.33
CA GLU A 21 -3.74 2.60 -9.70
C GLU A 21 -4.36 3.72 -10.53
N GLY A 22 -3.81 3.97 -11.72
CA GLY A 22 -4.29 5.00 -12.63
C GLY A 22 -3.47 6.27 -12.61
N PHE A 23 -2.56 6.44 -11.67
CA PHE A 23 -1.65 7.59 -11.61
C PHE A 23 -0.28 7.22 -12.16
N ASP A 24 0.36 8.19 -12.86
CA ASP A 24 1.68 8.01 -13.43
C ASP A 24 2.79 8.31 -12.41
N GLY A 25 4.02 7.90 -12.74
CA GLY A 25 5.19 8.24 -11.94
C GLY A 25 5.62 7.20 -10.94
N PHE A 26 4.88 6.11 -10.81
CA PHE A 26 5.22 5.01 -9.90
C PHE A 26 5.74 3.81 -10.67
N LYS A 27 6.68 3.09 -10.08
CA LYS A 27 7.10 1.79 -10.59
C LYS A 27 5.99 0.77 -10.37
N PRO A 28 5.85 -0.25 -11.24
CA PRO A 28 4.79 -1.26 -11.08
C PRO A 28 4.76 -1.91 -9.72
N GLU A 29 5.92 -2.17 -9.11
CA GLU A 29 6.00 -2.79 -7.78
C GLU A 29 5.53 -1.86 -6.65
N HIS A 30 5.41 -0.56 -6.92
CA HIS A 30 4.95 0.42 -5.94
C HIS A 30 3.49 0.85 -6.16
N LEU A 31 2.83 0.28 -7.17
CA LEU A 31 1.43 0.57 -7.45
C LEU A 31 0.52 -0.45 -6.74
N CYS A 32 -0.51 0.06 -6.10
CA CYS A 32 -1.54 -0.77 -5.50
C CYS A 32 -2.81 -0.65 -6.33
N THR A 33 -3.33 -1.77 -6.80
CA THR A 33 -4.60 -1.79 -7.52
C THR A 33 -5.77 -1.69 -6.54
N TYR A 34 -6.93 -1.28 -7.03
CA TYR A 34 -8.15 -1.25 -6.22
C TYR A 34 -8.52 -2.65 -5.74
N GLU A 35 -8.28 -3.67 -6.56
CA GLU A 35 -8.51 -5.06 -6.17
C GLU A 35 -7.63 -5.47 -5.00
N THR A 36 -6.34 -5.13 -5.05
CA THR A 36 -5.41 -5.42 -3.95
C THR A 36 -5.78 -4.64 -2.69
N LYS A 37 -6.20 -3.37 -2.85
CA LYS A 37 -6.70 -2.56 -1.73
C LYS A 37 -7.83 -3.27 -0.99
N ASP A 38 -8.83 -3.76 -1.74
CA ASP A 38 -9.98 -4.45 -1.15
C ASP A 38 -9.55 -5.71 -0.40
N LYS A 39 -8.63 -6.48 -0.97
CA LYS A 39 -8.09 -7.68 -0.31
C LYS A 39 -7.36 -7.36 0.98
N LEU A 40 -6.58 -6.29 0.99
CA LEU A 40 -5.83 -5.87 2.17
C LEU A 40 -6.78 -5.41 3.28
N ILE A 41 -7.84 -4.69 2.94
CA ILE A 41 -8.85 -4.29 3.91
C ILE A 41 -9.53 -5.52 4.50
N ASP A 42 -9.88 -6.51 3.67
CA ASP A 42 -10.47 -7.76 4.13
C ASP A 42 -9.53 -8.54 5.06
N ASP A 43 -8.22 -8.42 4.85
CA ASP A 43 -7.21 -9.06 5.68
C ASP A 43 -6.93 -8.32 6.99
N GLY A 44 -7.59 -7.17 7.21
CA GLY A 44 -7.46 -6.41 8.45
C GLY A 44 -6.48 -5.24 8.39
N PHE A 45 -5.93 -4.93 7.22
CA PHE A 45 -5.08 -3.74 7.06
C PHE A 45 -5.93 -2.49 7.00
N GLU A 46 -5.38 -1.38 7.46
CA GLU A 46 -6.01 -0.08 7.35
C GLU A 46 -5.39 0.69 6.18
N ILE A 47 -6.23 1.22 5.29
CA ILE A 47 -5.77 1.99 4.15
C ILE A 47 -6.41 3.38 4.20
N THR A 48 -5.56 4.41 4.20
CA THR A 48 -5.99 5.80 4.24
C THR A 48 -5.34 6.59 3.11
N ASP A 49 -5.91 7.73 2.75
CA ASP A 49 -5.34 8.60 1.75
C ASP A 49 -4.11 9.32 2.33
N ALA A 50 -2.96 9.18 1.69
CA ALA A 50 -1.74 9.89 2.05
C ALA A 50 -1.61 11.17 1.24
N SER A 51 -1.97 11.10 -0.05
CA SER A 51 -2.05 12.26 -0.95
C SER A 51 -3.01 11.90 -2.09
N TYR A 52 -3.16 12.78 -3.09
CA TYR A 52 -4.09 12.55 -4.19
C TYR A 52 -3.75 11.31 -5.02
N ASP A 53 -2.49 10.87 -5.00
CA ASP A 53 -2.00 9.73 -5.80
C ASP A 53 -1.38 8.61 -4.95
N GLU A 54 -1.48 8.69 -3.63
CA GLU A 54 -0.87 7.70 -2.73
C GLU A 54 -1.82 7.27 -1.62
N TRP A 55 -1.74 5.98 -1.28
CA TRP A 55 -2.38 5.42 -0.09
C TRP A 55 -1.32 5.08 0.96
N LYS A 56 -1.71 5.22 2.21
CA LYS A 56 -0.96 4.71 3.35
C LYS A 56 -1.61 3.41 3.80
N ILE A 57 -0.85 2.32 3.78
CA ILE A 57 -1.28 1.02 4.28
C ILE A 57 -0.63 0.82 5.64
N SER A 58 -1.43 0.59 6.67
CA SER A 58 -0.94 0.41 8.03
C SER A 58 -1.52 -0.85 8.67
N TRP A 59 -0.84 -1.29 9.72
CA TRP A 59 -1.20 -2.53 10.44
C TRP A 59 -0.92 -2.46 11.94
#